data_214260a7d249d6488f8e983e92b6d3d4
#
_entry.id   214260a7d249d6488f8e983e92b6d3d4
#
_cell.length_a   1.000
_cell.length_b   1.000
_cell.length_c   1.000
_cell.angle_alpha   90.00
_cell.angle_beta   90.00
_cell.angle_gamma   90.00
#
_symmetry.space_group_name_H-M   'P 1'
#
loop_
_entity.id
_entity.type
_entity.pdbx_description
1 polymer ?
#
loop_
_entity_poly.entity_id
_entity_poly.type
_entity_poly.pdbx_seq_one_letter_code
_entity_poly.pdbx_strand_id
1 'polypeptide(L)'
;ISKDTAYYDDEGRVVRETINRPLSGPWDFLNTYIVNVYPDTTCWVNDFRNAENETYLRSYFSNPAYNDYPVVGVTWEQANAFCAWRTDYLLKGLGPEARYVQRYRLPTEAEWEYAARGKNQNEFPWDNADVKNGDGCFYANFKPDRGNYTKDGNLITSKVAIYSPNSNGLFDMAGNVAEWTSTVYTEAGVDAMSDFNPTLQYNAAIEDPYRLKKKSVRGGSWKDPESFIRSAWRTFEY
;
A
#
# COMPACT_ATOMS: atom_id res chain seq x y z
N ILE A 1 6.55 -31.95 -14.26
CA ILE A 1 6.38 -30.50 -14.09
C ILE A 1 7.75 -29.88 -13.95
N SER A 2 7.91 -28.72 -14.60
CA SER A 2 8.97 -27.78 -14.32
C SER A 2 8.43 -26.77 -13.29
N LYS A 3 9.11 -26.63 -12.16
CA LYS A 3 8.73 -25.73 -11.08
C LYS A 3 9.94 -24.89 -10.70
N ASP A 4 9.79 -23.57 -10.77
CA ASP A 4 10.78 -22.65 -10.23
C ASP A 4 10.63 -22.57 -8.70
N THR A 5 11.73 -22.73 -8.01
CA THR A 5 11.79 -22.64 -6.55
C THR A 5 12.93 -21.74 -6.12
N ALA A 6 12.78 -21.13 -4.95
CA ALA A 6 13.83 -20.34 -4.33
C ALA A 6 13.95 -20.73 -2.85
N TYR A 7 15.18 -20.89 -2.36
CA TYR A 7 15.49 -21.22 -0.97
C TYR A 7 16.82 -20.58 -0.55
N TYR A 8 17.08 -20.55 0.76
CA TYR A 8 18.39 -20.15 1.28
C TYR A 8 19.30 -21.37 1.37
N ASP A 9 20.53 -21.24 0.90
CA ASP A 9 21.58 -22.23 1.13
C ASP A 9 22.14 -22.14 2.56
N ASP A 10 23.05 -23.03 2.91
CA ASP A 10 23.67 -23.08 4.23
C ASP A 10 24.49 -21.84 4.56
N GLU A 11 24.90 -21.06 3.53
CA GLU A 11 25.60 -19.78 3.68
C GLU A 11 24.64 -18.58 3.69
N GLY A 12 23.32 -18.81 3.67
CA GLY A 12 22.29 -17.78 3.71
C GLY A 12 22.08 -17.01 2.39
N ARG A 13 22.58 -17.54 1.27
CA ARG A 13 22.38 -16.96 -0.06
C ARG A 13 21.10 -17.50 -0.68
N VAL A 14 20.39 -16.66 -1.44
CA VAL A 14 19.21 -17.06 -2.19
C VAL A 14 19.64 -17.88 -3.41
N VAL A 15 19.27 -19.15 -3.42
CA VAL A 15 19.43 -20.05 -4.57
C VAL A 15 18.09 -20.13 -5.30
N ARG A 16 18.13 -19.98 -6.61
CA ARG A 16 16.97 -20.16 -7.50
C ARG A 16 17.28 -21.29 -8.46
N GLU A 17 16.39 -22.27 -8.51
CA GLU A 17 16.53 -23.40 -9.41
C GLU A 17 15.19 -23.82 -10.01
N THR A 18 15.25 -24.44 -11.18
CA THR A 18 14.09 -25.05 -11.82
C THR A 18 14.15 -26.55 -11.58
N ILE A 19 13.22 -27.06 -10.78
CA ILE A 19 13.13 -28.49 -10.48
C ILE A 19 12.19 -29.15 -11.47
N ASN A 20 12.69 -30.18 -12.17
CA ASN A 20 11.92 -31.03 -13.05
C ASN A 20 11.64 -32.37 -12.35
N ARG A 21 10.39 -32.60 -11.93
CA ARG A 21 9.99 -33.85 -11.28
C ARG A 21 8.55 -34.23 -11.59
N PRO A 22 8.15 -35.50 -11.39
CA PRO A 22 6.75 -35.90 -11.40
C PRO A 22 5.94 -35.13 -10.37
N LEU A 23 4.65 -34.97 -10.63
CA LEU A 23 3.71 -34.39 -9.66
C LEU A 23 3.62 -35.25 -8.42
N SER A 24 3.77 -34.65 -7.24
CA SER A 24 3.63 -35.30 -5.94
C SER A 24 2.40 -34.83 -5.16
N GLY A 25 1.79 -33.74 -5.58
CA GLY A 25 0.57 -33.22 -4.92
C GLY A 25 0.18 -31.82 -5.40
N PRO A 26 -0.88 -31.23 -4.81
CA PRO A 26 -1.38 -29.90 -5.17
C PRO A 26 -0.34 -28.79 -5.01
N TRP A 27 0.63 -28.98 -4.12
CA TRP A 27 1.73 -28.02 -3.85
C TRP A 27 2.67 -27.83 -5.03
N ASP A 28 2.70 -28.78 -5.96
CA ASP A 28 3.55 -28.70 -7.14
C ASP A 28 3.07 -27.64 -8.16
N PHE A 29 1.85 -27.15 -8.00
CA PHE A 29 1.32 -26.04 -8.79
C PHE A 29 1.61 -24.66 -8.19
N LEU A 30 2.19 -24.61 -7.00
CA LEU A 30 2.52 -23.37 -6.32
C LEU A 30 3.96 -22.98 -6.58
N ASN A 31 4.16 -21.78 -7.08
CA ASN A 31 5.49 -21.17 -7.16
C ASN A 31 5.87 -20.59 -5.80
N THR A 32 7.13 -20.79 -5.39
CA THR A 32 7.67 -20.20 -4.16
C THR A 32 8.57 -19.04 -4.54
N TYR A 33 8.27 -17.86 -3.98
CA TYR A 33 9.07 -16.65 -4.20
C TYR A 33 9.68 -16.20 -2.86
N ILE A 34 10.92 -15.71 -2.93
CA ILE A 34 11.54 -15.00 -1.82
C ILE A 34 11.38 -13.51 -2.08
N VAL A 35 10.70 -12.83 -1.17
CA VAL A 35 10.50 -11.38 -1.21
C VAL A 35 11.40 -10.75 -0.16
N ASN A 36 12.27 -9.83 -0.57
CA ASN A 36 12.99 -8.99 0.38
C ASN A 36 11.98 -8.03 1.02
N VAL A 37 11.81 -8.12 2.34
CA VAL A 37 10.79 -7.35 3.07
C VAL A 37 11.30 -5.98 3.55
N TYR A 38 12.59 -5.69 3.43
CA TYR A 38 13.12 -4.40 3.85
C TYR A 38 12.74 -3.32 2.83
N PRO A 39 12.17 -2.19 3.27
CA PRO A 39 11.75 -1.11 2.38
C PRO A 39 12.91 -0.47 1.63
N ASP A 40 12.64 0.11 0.47
CA ASP A 40 13.59 0.95 -0.23
C ASP A 40 13.77 2.28 0.50
N THR A 41 14.88 2.42 1.20
CA THR A 41 15.21 3.64 1.95
C THR A 41 15.56 4.82 1.03
N THR A 42 15.89 4.56 -0.24
CA THR A 42 16.28 5.62 -1.18
C THR A 42 15.07 6.46 -1.64
N CYS A 43 13.83 6.05 -1.32
CA CYS A 43 12.62 6.81 -1.60
C CYS A 43 12.71 8.26 -1.08
N TRP A 44 13.36 8.50 0.06
CA TRP A 44 13.57 9.83 0.62
C TRP A 44 14.50 10.72 -0.20
N VAL A 45 15.50 10.14 -0.85
CA VAL A 45 16.43 10.88 -1.72
C VAL A 45 15.77 11.29 -3.02
N ASN A 46 14.90 10.43 -3.55
CA ASN A 46 14.19 10.68 -4.79
C ASN A 46 13.16 11.82 -4.65
N ASP A 47 12.52 11.93 -3.50
CA ASP A 47 11.52 12.96 -3.24
C ASP A 47 12.12 14.37 -3.09
N PHE A 48 13.34 14.49 -2.59
CA PHE A 48 14.01 15.77 -2.35
C PHE A 48 15.45 15.77 -2.87
N ARG A 49 15.63 15.70 -4.17
CA ARG A 49 16.94 15.53 -4.84
C ARG A 49 18.01 16.54 -4.45
N ASN A 50 17.62 17.74 -3.97
CA ASN A 50 18.54 18.81 -3.62
C ASN A 50 18.58 19.13 -2.12
N ALA A 51 17.96 18.31 -1.29
CA ALA A 51 17.95 18.48 0.17
C ALA A 51 18.89 17.45 0.82
N GLU A 52 19.48 17.83 1.95
CA GLU A 52 20.29 16.93 2.77
C GLU A 52 19.41 15.92 3.52
N ASN A 53 18.75 15.02 2.78
CA ASN A 53 17.82 14.03 3.32
C ASN A 53 18.49 12.79 3.90
N GLU A 54 19.80 12.81 4.10
CA GLU A 54 20.53 11.71 4.72
C GLU A 54 19.93 11.31 6.08
N THR A 55 19.36 12.24 6.79
CA THR A 55 18.74 11.98 8.10
C THR A 55 17.56 11.02 7.99
N TYR A 56 16.65 11.24 7.04
CA TYR A 56 15.49 10.35 6.82
C TYR A 56 15.92 9.02 6.22
N LEU A 57 16.82 9.04 5.24
CA LEU A 57 17.42 7.85 4.65
C LEU A 57 17.99 6.90 5.71
N ARG A 58 18.73 7.46 6.70
CA ARG A 58 19.41 6.68 7.73
C ARG A 58 18.54 6.35 8.94
N SER A 59 17.60 7.19 9.28
CA SER A 59 16.92 7.15 10.58
C SER A 59 15.46 6.74 10.53
N TYR A 60 14.75 6.95 9.42
CA TYR A 60 13.31 6.74 9.37
C TYR A 60 12.90 5.30 9.72
N PHE A 61 13.65 4.31 9.25
CA PHE A 61 13.35 2.89 9.48
C PHE A 61 14.04 2.29 10.71
N SER A 62 14.91 3.02 11.38
CA SER A 62 15.73 2.50 12.49
C SER A 62 15.56 3.26 13.79
N ASN A 63 15.12 4.51 13.76
CA ASN A 63 14.99 5.34 14.95
C ASN A 63 13.60 5.17 15.57
N PRO A 64 13.50 4.84 16.89
CA PRO A 64 12.22 4.69 17.59
C PRO A 64 11.28 5.88 17.53
N ALA A 65 11.77 7.08 17.21
CA ALA A 65 10.94 8.27 17.01
C ALA A 65 9.91 8.11 15.86
N TYR A 66 10.19 7.21 14.92
CA TYR A 66 9.32 6.92 13.77
C TYR A 66 8.49 5.64 13.91
N ASN A 67 8.46 5.00 15.09
CA ASN A 67 7.71 3.76 15.27
C ASN A 67 6.21 3.89 14.99
N ASP A 68 5.64 5.08 15.19
CA ASP A 68 4.23 5.38 14.95
C ASP A 68 3.99 6.01 13.57
N TYR A 69 4.98 6.05 12.70
CA TYR A 69 4.87 6.57 11.34
C TYR A 69 4.60 5.46 10.34
N PRO A 70 3.94 5.76 9.20
CA PRO A 70 3.67 4.75 8.20
C PRO A 70 4.96 4.24 7.55
N VAL A 71 4.96 2.96 7.16
CA VAL A 71 6.05 2.44 6.33
C VAL A 71 5.94 3.04 4.91
N VAL A 72 7.07 3.43 4.34
CA VAL A 72 7.20 3.96 2.98
C VAL A 72 8.25 3.16 2.19
N GLY A 73 8.33 3.33 0.87
CA GLY A 73 9.30 2.63 0.04
C GLY A 73 9.05 1.13 -0.06
N VAL A 74 7.80 0.68 0.08
CA VAL A 74 7.40 -0.73 -0.07
C VAL A 74 6.79 -0.98 -1.44
N THR A 75 7.19 -2.08 -2.08
CA THR A 75 6.59 -2.54 -3.33
C THR A 75 5.24 -3.23 -3.08
N TRP A 76 4.47 -3.41 -4.14
CA TRP A 76 3.22 -4.15 -4.09
C TRP A 76 3.41 -5.60 -3.63
N GLU A 77 4.49 -6.26 -4.08
CA GLU A 77 4.85 -7.62 -3.67
C GLU A 77 5.19 -7.69 -2.19
N GLN A 78 5.92 -6.70 -1.67
CA GLN A 78 6.24 -6.60 -0.23
C GLN A 78 4.97 -6.43 0.61
N ALA A 79 4.04 -5.57 0.17
CA ALA A 79 2.76 -5.37 0.84
C ALA A 79 1.91 -6.67 0.86
N ASN A 80 1.87 -7.43 -0.24
CA ASN A 80 1.20 -8.74 -0.27
C ASN A 80 1.91 -9.77 0.60
N ALA A 81 3.24 -9.81 0.59
CA ALA A 81 4.01 -10.70 1.47
C ALA A 81 3.74 -10.40 2.95
N PHE A 82 3.62 -9.13 3.32
CA PHE A 82 3.22 -8.72 4.66
C PHE A 82 1.81 -9.24 5.02
N CYS A 83 0.84 -9.12 4.12
CA CYS A 83 -0.52 -9.65 4.34
C CYS A 83 -0.49 -11.17 4.58
N ALA A 84 0.29 -11.91 3.81
CA ALA A 84 0.45 -13.35 3.98
C ALA A 84 1.11 -13.67 5.33
N TRP A 85 2.22 -13.02 5.65
CA TRP A 85 2.91 -13.17 6.94
C TRP A 85 1.98 -12.84 8.12
N ARG A 86 1.25 -11.74 8.05
CA ARG A 86 0.32 -11.31 9.10
C ARG A 86 -0.79 -12.33 9.33
N THR A 87 -1.29 -12.93 8.24
CA THR A 87 -2.26 -14.03 8.32
C THR A 87 -1.69 -15.23 9.06
N ASP A 88 -0.52 -15.70 8.66
CA ASP A 88 0.13 -16.87 9.27
C ASP A 88 0.49 -16.63 10.73
N TYR A 89 0.95 -15.43 11.06
CA TYR A 89 1.23 -15.02 12.43
C TYR A 89 -0.02 -15.10 13.32
N LEU A 90 -1.15 -14.56 12.82
CA LEU A 90 -2.43 -14.60 13.55
C LEU A 90 -2.94 -16.05 13.70
N LEU A 91 -2.91 -16.84 12.63
CA LEU A 91 -3.36 -18.23 12.65
C LEU A 91 -2.57 -19.09 13.63
N LYS A 92 -1.25 -18.88 13.72
CA LYS A 92 -0.38 -19.57 14.71
C LYS A 92 -0.75 -19.20 16.15
N GLY A 93 -1.15 -17.93 16.39
CA GLY A 93 -1.55 -17.46 17.72
C GLY A 93 -2.91 -17.96 18.20
N LEU A 94 -3.85 -18.21 17.28
CA LEU A 94 -5.24 -18.55 17.59
C LEU A 94 -5.50 -20.06 17.75
N GLY A 95 -4.63 -20.92 17.27
CA GLY A 95 -4.83 -22.37 17.35
C GLY A 95 -6.17 -22.82 16.75
N PRO A 96 -7.05 -23.54 17.51
CA PRO A 96 -8.35 -24.03 17.01
C PRO A 96 -9.33 -22.96 16.53
N GLU A 97 -9.21 -21.73 17.02
CA GLU A 97 -10.02 -20.57 16.61
C GLU A 97 -9.65 -20.07 15.20
N ALA A 98 -8.51 -20.51 14.66
CA ALA A 98 -7.98 -20.08 13.36
C ALA A 98 -8.96 -20.29 12.19
N ARG A 99 -9.88 -21.27 12.27
CA ARG A 99 -10.86 -21.59 11.22
C ARG A 99 -11.84 -20.47 10.89
N TYR A 100 -11.99 -19.50 11.79
CA TYR A 100 -12.94 -18.38 11.63
C TYR A 100 -12.27 -17.11 11.10
N VAL A 101 -10.95 -17.10 10.92
CA VAL A 101 -10.20 -15.93 10.52
C VAL A 101 -10.08 -15.87 9.01
N GLN A 102 -10.48 -14.74 8.43
CA GLN A 102 -10.22 -14.45 7.03
C GLN A 102 -8.74 -14.07 6.84
N ARG A 103 -8.19 -14.42 5.67
CA ARG A 103 -6.82 -14.05 5.31
C ARG A 103 -6.71 -12.54 5.08
N TYR A 104 -5.66 -11.94 5.61
CA TYR A 104 -5.30 -10.57 5.25
C TYR A 104 -4.91 -10.50 3.78
N ARG A 105 -5.35 -9.46 3.10
CA ARG A 105 -5.00 -9.13 1.73
C ARG A 105 -5.08 -7.62 1.53
N LEU A 106 -4.49 -7.13 0.45
CA LEU A 106 -4.76 -5.77 0.01
C LEU A 106 -6.24 -5.63 -0.39
N PRO A 107 -6.86 -4.48 -0.12
CA PRO A 107 -8.21 -4.21 -0.58
C PRO A 107 -8.24 -4.12 -2.11
N THR A 108 -9.37 -4.41 -2.71
CA THR A 108 -9.63 -3.95 -4.08
C THR A 108 -9.79 -2.44 -4.10
N GLU A 109 -9.64 -1.82 -5.26
CA GLU A 109 -9.83 -0.38 -5.41
C GLU A 109 -11.24 0.06 -4.97
N ALA A 110 -12.27 -0.72 -5.31
CA ALA A 110 -13.64 -0.45 -4.91
C ALA A 110 -13.87 -0.58 -3.39
N GLU A 111 -13.27 -1.60 -2.76
CA GLU A 111 -13.32 -1.75 -1.30
C GLU A 111 -12.64 -0.59 -0.59
N TRP A 112 -11.48 -0.15 -1.11
CA TRP A 112 -10.75 0.98 -0.57
C TRP A 112 -11.58 2.27 -0.65
N GLU A 113 -12.16 2.55 -1.81
CA GLU A 113 -12.98 3.75 -2.01
C GLU A 113 -14.24 3.73 -1.15
N TYR A 114 -14.93 2.59 -1.06
CA TYR A 114 -16.07 2.41 -0.16
C TYR A 114 -15.68 2.67 1.30
N ALA A 115 -14.54 2.14 1.72
CA ALA A 115 -14.01 2.35 3.07
C ALA A 115 -13.67 3.82 3.34
N ALA A 116 -13.04 4.51 2.38
CA ALA A 116 -12.67 5.91 2.48
C ALA A 116 -13.87 6.84 2.54
N ARG A 117 -14.87 6.66 1.66
CA ARG A 117 -16.08 7.50 1.59
C ARG A 117 -16.94 7.40 2.83
N GLY A 118 -16.87 6.30 3.57
CA GLY A 118 -17.68 6.09 4.75
C GLY A 118 -19.18 6.03 4.44
N LYS A 119 -20.00 6.39 5.42
CA LYS A 119 -21.47 6.31 5.32
C LYS A 119 -22.07 7.41 4.43
N ASN A 120 -21.42 8.56 4.34
CA ASN A 120 -21.97 9.76 3.72
C ASN A 120 -21.60 9.91 2.23
N GLN A 121 -20.77 9.02 1.69
CA GLN A 121 -20.35 9.02 0.28
C GLN A 121 -19.74 10.35 -0.17
N ASN A 122 -19.05 11.05 0.74
CA ASN A 122 -18.44 12.34 0.50
C ASN A 122 -17.24 12.28 -0.44
N GLU A 123 -16.83 13.44 -0.95
CA GLU A 123 -15.65 13.60 -1.78
C GLU A 123 -14.34 13.29 -1.00
N PHE A 124 -14.31 13.66 0.28
CA PHE A 124 -13.26 13.35 1.23
C PHE A 124 -13.74 12.36 2.29
N PRO A 125 -12.85 11.73 3.06
CA PRO A 125 -13.22 10.80 4.15
C PRO A 125 -13.98 11.44 5.32
N TRP A 126 -14.06 12.76 5.38
CA TRP A 126 -14.79 13.52 6.42
C TRP A 126 -16.08 14.14 5.89
N ASP A 127 -16.92 14.67 6.79
CA ASP A 127 -18.28 15.14 6.47
C ASP A 127 -18.35 16.55 5.86
N ASN A 128 -17.24 17.11 5.45
CA ASN A 128 -17.12 18.46 4.96
C ASN A 128 -16.50 18.45 3.55
N ALA A 129 -16.87 19.41 2.71
CA ALA A 129 -16.26 19.59 1.38
C ALA A 129 -14.91 20.31 1.45
N ASP A 130 -14.61 20.98 2.57
CA ASP A 130 -13.36 21.70 2.77
C ASP A 130 -12.28 20.79 3.36
N VAL A 131 -11.03 21.08 3.09
CA VAL A 131 -9.87 20.39 3.65
C VAL A 131 -9.47 20.89 5.05
N LYS A 132 -10.23 21.88 5.57
CA LYS A 132 -10.03 22.51 6.89
C LYS A 132 -11.31 22.54 7.69
N ASN A 133 -11.15 22.46 9.01
CA ASN A 133 -12.23 22.73 9.94
C ASN A 133 -12.49 24.24 10.12
N GLY A 134 -13.53 24.59 10.91
CA GLY A 134 -13.88 25.97 11.21
C GLY A 134 -12.80 26.77 11.92
N ASP A 135 -11.86 26.12 12.58
CA ASP A 135 -10.72 26.74 13.27
C ASP A 135 -9.49 26.91 12.35
N GLY A 136 -9.59 26.48 11.06
CA GLY A 136 -8.53 26.57 10.08
C GLY A 136 -7.51 25.41 10.13
N CYS A 137 -7.73 24.39 10.96
CA CYS A 137 -6.88 23.20 11.01
C CYS A 137 -7.20 22.25 9.86
N PHE A 138 -6.16 21.66 9.26
CA PHE A 138 -6.33 20.69 8.19
C PHE A 138 -6.83 19.33 8.73
N TYR A 139 -7.56 18.59 7.89
CA TYR A 139 -8.08 17.27 8.20
C TYR A 139 -7.14 16.12 7.82
N ALA A 140 -6.07 16.42 7.07
CA ALA A 140 -5.13 15.42 6.57
C ALA A 140 -3.74 16.01 6.38
N ASN A 141 -2.75 15.15 6.29
CA ASN A 141 -1.38 15.51 5.91
C ASN A 141 -1.23 15.43 4.39
N PHE A 142 -1.11 16.58 3.72
CA PHE A 142 -0.96 16.70 2.28
C PHE A 142 -0.26 18.02 1.93
N LYS A 143 -0.02 18.31 0.66
CA LYS A 143 0.56 19.56 0.20
C LYS A 143 -0.52 20.60 -0.11
N PRO A 144 -0.86 21.51 0.81
CA PRO A 144 -2.00 22.43 0.64
C PRO A 144 -1.81 23.49 -0.44
N ASP A 145 -0.56 23.92 -0.68
CA ASP A 145 -0.23 25.01 -1.61
C ASP A 145 1.02 24.70 -2.44
N ARG A 146 1.22 25.48 -3.50
CA ARG A 146 2.43 25.43 -4.30
C ARG A 146 3.65 25.83 -3.46
N GLY A 147 4.59 24.88 -3.29
CA GLY A 147 5.88 25.13 -2.64
C GLY A 147 5.87 25.20 -1.11
N ASN A 148 4.72 25.04 -0.45
CA ASN A 148 4.65 25.03 1.00
C ASN A 148 4.12 23.67 1.52
N TYR A 149 5.03 22.76 1.83
CA TYR A 149 4.73 21.44 2.36
C TYR A 149 4.37 21.44 3.86
N THR A 150 4.71 22.51 4.58
CA THR A 150 4.54 22.57 6.04
C THR A 150 3.29 23.30 6.48
N LYS A 151 2.45 23.72 5.56
CA LYS A 151 1.27 24.53 5.90
C LYS A 151 0.23 23.73 6.70
N ASP A 152 0.17 22.45 6.52
CA ASP A 152 -0.66 21.51 7.31
C ASP A 152 -0.02 21.10 8.65
N GLY A 153 1.20 21.55 8.92
CA GLY A 153 1.96 21.26 10.13
C GLY A 153 3.00 20.15 9.99
N ASN A 154 3.07 19.48 8.84
CA ASN A 154 4.01 18.38 8.60
C ASN A 154 4.90 18.66 7.38
N LEU A 155 6.17 18.28 7.44
CA LEU A 155 7.11 18.40 6.32
C LEU A 155 7.16 17.14 5.47
N ILE A 156 6.92 16.00 6.11
CA ILE A 156 6.96 14.65 5.55
C ILE A 156 5.72 13.89 6.04
N THR A 157 5.76 12.57 6.02
CA THR A 157 4.75 11.74 6.68
C THR A 157 4.52 12.18 8.13
N SER A 158 3.32 11.97 8.63
CA SER A 158 2.96 12.19 10.03
C SER A 158 2.77 10.85 10.75
N LYS A 159 2.71 10.89 12.08
CA LYS A 159 2.28 9.72 12.85
C LYS A 159 0.90 9.29 12.40
N VAL A 160 0.66 7.98 12.40
CA VAL A 160 -0.66 7.45 12.07
C VAL A 160 -1.71 7.87 13.10
N ALA A 161 -2.94 8.04 12.64
CA ALA A 161 -4.10 8.36 13.49
C ALA A 161 -3.99 9.69 14.28
N ILE A 162 -3.25 10.68 13.80
CA ILE A 162 -3.26 12.03 14.42
C ILE A 162 -4.47 12.86 14.01
N TYR A 163 -5.09 12.53 12.88
CA TYR A 163 -6.33 13.16 12.40
C TYR A 163 -7.53 12.33 12.82
N SER A 164 -8.73 12.93 12.76
CA SER A 164 -9.96 12.22 13.11
C SER A 164 -10.27 11.10 12.12
N PRO A 165 -10.79 9.95 12.58
CA PRO A 165 -11.22 8.88 11.69
C PRO A 165 -12.46 9.28 10.89
N ASN A 166 -12.68 8.61 9.77
CA ASN A 166 -13.93 8.72 9.02
C ASN A 166 -15.10 8.02 9.73
N SER A 167 -16.30 8.08 9.15
CA SER A 167 -17.51 7.49 9.72
C SER A 167 -17.49 5.95 9.87
N ASN A 168 -16.53 5.27 9.25
CA ASN A 168 -16.27 3.85 9.43
C ASN A 168 -15.21 3.56 10.50
N GLY A 169 -14.66 4.59 11.16
CA GLY A 169 -13.60 4.45 12.17
C GLY A 169 -12.20 4.26 11.58
N LEU A 170 -12.00 4.55 10.28
CA LEU A 170 -10.71 4.42 9.61
C LEU A 170 -9.97 5.75 9.60
N PHE A 171 -8.68 5.68 9.91
CA PHE A 171 -7.77 6.83 9.93
C PHE A 171 -6.98 6.93 8.62
N ASP A 172 -6.46 8.11 8.35
CA ASP A 172 -5.47 8.40 7.29
C ASP A 172 -5.91 7.97 5.87
N MET A 173 -7.23 7.85 5.63
CA MET A 173 -7.79 7.52 4.31
C MET A 173 -7.61 8.64 3.27
N ALA A 174 -6.97 9.74 3.63
CA ALA A 174 -6.60 10.85 2.75
C ALA A 174 -5.27 11.45 3.19
N GLY A 175 -4.32 11.56 2.27
CA GLY A 175 -2.98 12.07 2.56
C GLY A 175 -2.12 11.11 3.37
N ASN A 176 -1.09 11.63 4.01
CA ASN A 176 -0.03 10.92 4.71
C ASN A 176 0.79 10.03 3.75
N VAL A 177 0.33 8.82 3.44
CA VAL A 177 0.94 7.95 2.42
C VAL A 177 -0.12 7.40 1.47
N ALA A 178 0.25 7.28 0.20
CA ALA A 178 -0.59 6.62 -0.78
C ALA A 178 -0.57 5.09 -0.56
N GLU A 179 -1.71 4.44 -0.76
CA GLU A 179 -1.93 3.05 -0.37
C GLU A 179 -2.14 2.12 -1.56
N TRP A 180 -1.46 0.97 -1.52
CA TRP A 180 -1.61 -0.08 -2.51
C TRP A 180 -2.98 -0.75 -2.47
N THR A 181 -3.54 -1.01 -3.64
CA THR A 181 -4.69 -1.91 -3.80
C THR A 181 -4.31 -3.17 -4.57
N SER A 182 -5.16 -4.19 -4.55
CA SER A 182 -4.97 -5.40 -5.33
C SER A 182 -5.34 -5.24 -6.80
N THR A 183 -6.01 -4.15 -7.18
CA THR A 183 -6.56 -3.91 -8.51
C THR A 183 -5.48 -3.40 -9.49
N VAL A 184 -5.46 -3.95 -10.69
CA VAL A 184 -4.65 -3.43 -11.80
C VAL A 184 -5.20 -2.09 -12.25
N TYR A 185 -4.31 -1.11 -12.40
CA TYR A 185 -4.72 0.21 -12.90
C TYR A 185 -4.98 0.17 -14.41
N THR A 186 -6.13 0.70 -14.79
CA THR A 186 -6.48 1.01 -16.17
C THR A 186 -7.04 2.42 -16.26
N GLU A 187 -6.75 3.13 -17.36
CA GLU A 187 -7.26 4.51 -17.55
C GLU A 187 -8.79 4.54 -17.65
N ALA A 188 -9.38 3.50 -18.26
CA ALA A 188 -10.83 3.36 -18.36
C ALA A 188 -11.51 3.06 -17.01
N GLY A 189 -10.73 2.73 -15.99
CA GLY A 189 -11.27 2.39 -14.68
C GLY A 189 -12.19 1.17 -14.70
N VAL A 190 -13.04 1.11 -13.68
CA VAL A 190 -14.07 0.07 -13.55
C VAL A 190 -15.27 0.28 -14.51
N ASP A 191 -15.41 1.48 -15.06
CA ASP A 191 -16.53 1.83 -15.98
C ASP A 191 -16.52 1.02 -17.27
N ALA A 192 -15.35 0.48 -17.66
CA ALA A 192 -15.22 -0.40 -18.81
C ALA A 192 -15.68 -1.85 -18.53
N MET A 193 -16.00 -2.18 -17.30
CA MET A 193 -16.39 -3.52 -16.87
C MET A 193 -17.88 -3.57 -16.58
N SER A 194 -18.60 -4.47 -17.24
CA SER A 194 -20.04 -4.66 -17.05
C SER A 194 -20.42 -5.56 -15.88
N ASP A 195 -19.50 -5.82 -14.96
CA ASP A 195 -19.71 -6.74 -13.85
C ASP A 195 -20.17 -6.00 -12.56
N PHE A 196 -20.86 -6.72 -11.70
CA PHE A 196 -21.49 -6.19 -10.48
C PHE A 196 -20.46 -5.80 -9.40
N ASN A 197 -19.26 -6.35 -9.46
CA ASN A 197 -18.13 -6.01 -8.58
C ASN A 197 -16.83 -6.05 -9.41
N PRO A 198 -16.63 -5.08 -10.29
CA PRO A 198 -15.57 -5.12 -11.26
C PRO A 198 -14.21 -5.00 -10.55
N THR A 199 -13.42 -6.06 -10.62
CA THR A 199 -12.07 -6.09 -10.10
C THR A 199 -11.15 -6.71 -11.13
N LEU A 200 -10.26 -5.90 -11.68
CA LEU A 200 -9.20 -6.41 -12.54
C LEU A 200 -8.02 -6.84 -11.65
N GLN A 201 -7.84 -8.14 -11.49
CA GLN A 201 -6.70 -8.72 -10.80
C GLN A 201 -5.80 -9.45 -11.78
N TYR A 202 -4.58 -9.00 -11.88
CA TYR A 202 -3.55 -9.62 -12.70
C TYR A 202 -2.20 -9.48 -12.01
N ASN A 203 -1.52 -10.60 -11.81
CA ASN A 203 -0.18 -10.62 -11.28
C ASN A 203 0.78 -10.75 -12.47
N ALA A 204 1.28 -9.60 -12.90
CA ALA A 204 2.17 -9.52 -14.04
C ALA A 204 3.47 -10.28 -13.78
N ALA A 205 3.89 -11.10 -14.75
CA ALA A 205 5.21 -11.71 -14.76
C ALA A 205 6.31 -10.67 -15.05
N ILE A 206 7.56 -11.04 -14.81
CA ILE A 206 8.71 -10.15 -15.06
C ILE A 206 8.77 -9.73 -16.54
N GLU A 207 8.42 -10.63 -17.44
CA GLU A 207 8.44 -10.45 -18.89
C GLU A 207 7.26 -9.64 -19.43
N ASP A 208 6.22 -9.45 -18.62
CA ASP A 208 5.03 -8.73 -19.06
C ASP A 208 5.32 -7.25 -19.33
N PRO A 209 4.61 -6.65 -20.30
CA PRO A 209 4.72 -5.21 -20.57
C PRO A 209 4.40 -4.37 -19.32
N TYR A 210 5.12 -3.28 -19.16
CA TYR A 210 4.95 -2.35 -18.01
C TYR A 210 3.51 -1.92 -17.76
N ARG A 211 2.69 -1.76 -18.80
CA ARG A 211 1.28 -1.42 -18.67
C ARG A 211 0.45 -2.41 -17.84
N LEU A 212 0.86 -3.69 -17.82
CA LEU A 212 0.20 -4.74 -17.04
C LEU A 212 0.69 -4.82 -15.60
N LYS A 213 1.83 -4.15 -15.28
CA LYS A 213 2.43 -4.12 -13.95
C LYS A 213 1.87 -3.01 -13.06
N LYS A 214 1.12 -2.09 -13.65
CA LYS A 214 0.50 -0.98 -12.91
C LYS A 214 -0.54 -1.48 -11.92
N LYS A 215 -0.39 -1.10 -10.65
CA LYS A 215 -1.38 -1.33 -9.60
C LYS A 215 -2.00 -0.01 -9.18
N SER A 216 -3.30 -0.02 -8.92
CA SER A 216 -3.99 1.16 -8.43
C SER A 216 -3.52 1.51 -7.03
N VAL A 217 -3.22 2.81 -6.83
CA VAL A 217 -2.84 3.41 -5.57
C VAL A 217 -3.85 4.49 -5.23
N ARG A 218 -4.22 4.60 -3.97
CA ARG A 218 -5.31 5.45 -3.49
C ARG A 218 -4.87 6.31 -2.31
N GLY A 219 -5.68 7.33 -1.98
CA GLY A 219 -5.52 8.18 -0.81
C GLY A 219 -4.64 9.41 -1.01
N GLY A 220 -3.73 9.38 -1.96
CA GLY A 220 -2.70 10.43 -2.09
C GLY A 220 -1.72 10.44 -0.91
N SER A 221 -0.78 11.35 -0.90
CA SER A 221 0.29 11.40 0.09
C SER A 221 0.57 12.82 0.59
N TRP A 222 1.43 12.95 1.60
CA TRP A 222 1.90 14.23 2.14
C TRP A 222 2.47 15.19 1.10
N LYS A 223 2.95 14.69 -0.03
CA LYS A 223 3.53 15.49 -1.13
C LYS A 223 2.53 15.85 -2.23
N ASP A 224 1.32 15.32 -2.17
CA ASP A 224 0.31 15.49 -3.19
C ASP A 224 -0.65 16.67 -2.88
N PRO A 225 -1.13 17.40 -3.91
CA PRO A 225 -2.10 18.47 -3.72
C PRO A 225 -3.49 17.92 -3.39
N GLU A 226 -4.38 18.77 -2.92
CA GLU A 226 -5.75 18.50 -2.50
C GLU A 226 -6.53 17.58 -3.44
N SER A 227 -6.40 17.78 -4.75
CA SER A 227 -7.13 16.97 -5.75
C SER A 227 -6.78 15.49 -5.68
N PHE A 228 -5.57 15.15 -5.23
CA PHE A 228 -5.06 13.78 -5.17
C PHE A 228 -5.50 13.03 -3.91
N ILE A 229 -5.91 13.74 -2.86
CA ILE A 229 -6.35 13.15 -1.60
C ILE A 229 -7.88 12.92 -1.54
N ARG A 230 -8.59 13.19 -2.63
CA ARG A 230 -10.02 12.89 -2.76
C ARG A 230 -10.26 11.38 -2.80
N SER A 231 -11.32 10.93 -2.16
CA SER A 231 -11.64 9.49 -2.07
C SER A 231 -11.78 8.80 -3.43
N ALA A 232 -12.22 9.53 -4.47
CA ALA A 232 -12.37 9.00 -5.84
C ALA A 232 -11.08 9.10 -6.69
N TRP A 233 -10.04 9.83 -6.21
CA TRP A 233 -8.84 10.00 -7.01
C TRP A 233 -8.08 8.69 -7.18
N ARG A 234 -7.64 8.46 -8.41
CA ARG A 234 -6.95 7.24 -8.83
C ARG A 234 -5.57 7.56 -9.37
N THR A 235 -4.58 6.84 -8.91
CA THR A 235 -3.23 6.86 -9.49
C THR A 235 -2.66 5.45 -9.54
N PHE A 236 -1.43 5.30 -9.97
CA PHE A 236 -0.78 4.00 -10.06
C PHE A 236 0.71 4.08 -9.76
N GLU A 237 1.23 2.93 -9.35
CA GLU A 237 2.66 2.63 -9.26
C GLU A 237 2.96 1.26 -9.90
N TYR A 238 4.27 0.92 -10.01
CA TYR A 238 4.75 -0.32 -10.63
C TYR A 238 5.28 -1.32 -9.62
#